data_26de64fa02f6569ea85c7ce6628880cf
#
_entry.id   26de64fa02f6569ea85c7ce6628880cf
#
_cell.length_a   1.000
_cell.length_b   1.000
_cell.length_c   1.000
_cell.angle_alpha   90.00
_cell.angle_beta   90.00
_cell.angle_gamma   90.00
#
_symmetry.space_group_name_H-M   'P 1'
#
loop_
_entity.id
_entity.type
_entity.pdbx_description
1 polymer ?
#
loop_
_entity_poly.entity_id
_entity_poly.type
_entity_poly.pdbx_seq_one_letter_code
_entity_poly.pdbx_strand_id
1 'polypeptide(L)'
;DVIGFAEVHRGDGFVDIDTGSATLRLAQVSRVESSLSLRLQVSQVQTTYDTLLAAGCSTRYAPMKTPELEEMACVSDGDNHSIVLWRPLSEDEWGFVPELPKQGEWLPEAEALLKRLLAHVPALFRMLARRKTTRVIEQLAAEAKSPVTCDCVIKGYITASAKITRFRLVEPLRAEGINPD
;
A
#
# COMPACT_ATOMS: atom_id res chain seq x y z
N ASP A 1 -26.43 26.53 10.56
CA ASP A 1 -26.96 25.81 9.37
C ASP A 1 -27.52 26.75 8.30
N VAL A 2 -26.68 27.65 7.77
CA VAL A 2 -27.14 28.60 6.75
C VAL A 2 -27.15 27.97 5.35
N ILE A 3 -26.32 26.92 5.13
CA ILE A 3 -26.11 26.30 3.81
C ILE A 3 -26.63 24.84 3.77
N GLY A 4 -27.05 24.27 4.90
CA GLY A 4 -27.60 22.91 4.98
C GLY A 4 -26.57 21.78 4.86
N PHE A 5 -25.28 22.11 4.94
CA PHE A 5 -24.21 21.09 4.95
C PHE A 5 -24.08 20.46 6.34
N ALA A 6 -23.78 19.17 6.40
CA ALA A 6 -23.57 18.43 7.65
C ALA A 6 -22.09 18.30 7.96
N GLU A 7 -21.70 18.55 9.21
CA GLU A 7 -20.39 18.17 9.72
C GLU A 7 -20.37 16.65 9.88
N VAL A 8 -19.39 15.97 9.27
CA VAL A 8 -19.26 14.51 9.33
C VAL A 8 -18.03 14.06 10.11
N HIS A 9 -17.00 14.90 10.19
CA HIS A 9 -15.80 14.60 10.97
C HIS A 9 -15.13 15.88 11.46
N ARG A 10 -14.59 15.84 12.69
CA ARG A 10 -13.77 16.91 13.26
C ARG A 10 -12.49 16.34 13.85
N GLY A 11 -11.35 16.84 13.39
CA GLY A 11 -10.04 16.55 13.92
C GLY A 11 -9.39 17.78 14.55
N ASP A 12 -8.13 17.64 14.95
CA ASP A 12 -7.36 18.76 15.47
C ASP A 12 -7.00 19.73 14.34
N GLY A 13 -7.56 20.91 14.39
CA GLY A 13 -7.35 21.98 13.39
C GLY A 13 -8.09 21.80 12.06
N PHE A 14 -9.02 20.87 11.91
CA PHE A 14 -9.86 20.77 10.71
C PHE A 14 -11.27 20.27 10.99
N VAL A 15 -12.17 20.52 10.03
CA VAL A 15 -13.53 19.96 9.99
C VAL A 15 -13.87 19.52 8.56
N ASP A 16 -14.48 18.36 8.43
CA ASP A 16 -15.01 17.83 7.18
C ASP A 16 -16.51 18.07 7.12
N ILE A 17 -16.96 18.59 6.00
CA ILE A 17 -18.35 18.99 5.74
C ILE A 17 -18.86 18.19 4.55
N ASP A 18 -19.94 17.45 4.73
CA ASP A 18 -20.66 16.78 3.64
C ASP A 18 -21.56 17.77 2.91
N THR A 19 -21.37 17.88 1.60
CA THR A 19 -22.20 18.69 0.70
C THR A 19 -23.26 17.85 -0.04
N GLY A 20 -23.36 16.54 0.29
CA GLY A 20 -24.23 15.57 -0.40
C GLY A 20 -23.58 14.90 -1.59
N SER A 21 -22.67 15.55 -2.30
CA SER A 21 -21.95 15.02 -3.48
C SER A 21 -20.43 15.05 -3.31
N ALA A 22 -19.93 15.78 -2.33
CA ALA A 22 -18.51 15.90 -2.02
C ALA A 22 -18.29 16.19 -0.54
N THR A 23 -17.12 15.87 -0.02
CA THR A 23 -16.68 16.30 1.31
C THR A 23 -15.70 17.46 1.17
N LEU A 24 -16.00 18.57 1.83
CA LEU A 24 -15.11 19.72 1.93
C LEU A 24 -14.36 19.67 3.26
N ARG A 25 -13.05 19.77 3.24
CA ARG A 25 -12.23 19.94 4.44
C ARG A 25 -11.89 21.40 4.63
N LEU A 26 -12.33 21.97 5.76
CA LEU A 26 -11.88 23.27 6.23
C LEU A 26 -10.77 23.05 7.26
N ALA A 27 -9.57 23.51 6.97
CA ALA A 27 -8.42 23.35 7.86
C ALA A 27 -7.92 24.72 8.34
N GLN A 28 -7.59 24.80 9.63
CA GLN A 28 -6.90 25.94 10.18
C GLN A 28 -5.41 25.88 9.76
N VAL A 29 -4.94 26.90 9.08
CA VAL A 29 -3.55 27.00 8.67
C VAL A 29 -2.90 28.23 9.31
N SER A 30 -1.64 28.12 9.69
CA SER A 30 -0.89 29.22 10.30
C SER A 30 -0.55 30.33 9.31
N ARG A 31 -0.57 30.04 8.01
CA ARG A 31 -0.33 30.99 6.92
C ARG A 31 -1.22 30.64 5.74
N VAL A 32 -2.02 31.60 5.31
CA VAL A 32 -2.86 31.46 4.12
C VAL A 32 -1.97 31.74 2.90
N GLU A 33 -1.46 30.69 2.29
CA GLU A 33 -1.04 30.75 0.90
C GLU A 33 -2.33 30.46 0.11
N SER A 34 -2.90 31.46 -0.50
CA SER A 34 -4.26 31.52 -1.05
C SER A 34 -4.54 30.44 -2.12
N SER A 35 -4.78 29.21 -1.72
CA SER A 35 -5.21 28.16 -2.63
C SER A 35 -6.32 27.34 -2.01
N LEU A 36 -7.37 27.14 -2.78
CA LEU A 36 -8.39 26.14 -2.46
C LEU A 36 -7.74 24.76 -2.49
N SER A 37 -8.04 23.92 -1.51
CA SER A 37 -7.70 22.50 -1.54
C SER A 37 -8.99 21.69 -1.53
N LEU A 38 -9.20 20.91 -2.58
CA LEU A 38 -10.31 19.97 -2.69
C LEU A 38 -9.79 18.56 -2.40
N ARG A 39 -10.48 17.82 -1.53
CA ARG A 39 -10.21 16.40 -1.29
C ARG A 39 -11.35 15.57 -1.85
N LEU A 40 -11.08 14.80 -2.92
CA LEU A 40 -12.06 14.05 -3.68
C LEU A 40 -11.83 12.55 -3.48
N GLN A 41 -12.86 11.84 -3.03
CA GLN A 41 -12.84 10.38 -3.02
C GLN A 41 -13.12 9.87 -4.42
N VAL A 42 -12.26 9.00 -4.92
CA VAL A 42 -12.34 8.40 -6.27
C VAL A 42 -12.23 6.89 -6.20
N SER A 43 -12.76 6.19 -7.18
CA SER A 43 -12.66 4.73 -7.24
C SER A 43 -11.26 4.22 -7.60
N GLN A 44 -10.52 4.99 -8.42
CA GLN A 44 -9.18 4.66 -8.89
C GLN A 44 -8.31 5.92 -8.92
N VAL A 45 -7.39 6.03 -7.97
CA VAL A 45 -6.54 7.21 -7.82
C VAL A 45 -5.62 7.39 -9.03
N GLN A 46 -4.93 6.31 -9.47
CA GLN A 46 -4.01 6.39 -10.60
C GLN A 46 -4.70 6.86 -11.88
N THR A 47 -5.83 6.24 -12.25
CA THR A 47 -6.55 6.59 -13.47
C THR A 47 -7.05 8.04 -13.46
N THR A 48 -7.59 8.48 -12.31
CA THR A 48 -8.07 9.87 -12.19
C THR A 48 -6.90 10.86 -12.20
N TYR A 49 -5.79 10.53 -11.57
CA TYR A 49 -4.57 11.32 -11.59
C TYR A 49 -4.05 11.51 -13.02
N ASP A 50 -3.91 10.42 -13.79
CA ASP A 50 -3.45 10.48 -15.18
C ASP A 50 -4.40 11.31 -16.05
N THR A 51 -5.71 11.20 -15.82
CA THR A 51 -6.73 12.00 -16.53
C THR A 51 -6.56 13.51 -16.24
N LEU A 52 -6.31 13.88 -14.98
CA LEU A 52 -6.11 15.29 -14.61
C LEU A 52 -4.80 15.84 -15.17
N LEU A 53 -3.72 15.05 -15.21
CA LEU A 53 -2.49 15.45 -15.88
C LEU A 53 -2.70 15.69 -17.37
N ALA A 54 -3.44 14.80 -18.05
CA ALA A 54 -3.77 14.98 -19.45
C ALA A 54 -4.66 16.22 -19.70
N ALA A 55 -5.44 16.64 -18.71
CA ALA A 55 -6.25 17.87 -18.73
C ALA A 55 -5.44 19.14 -18.39
N GLY A 56 -4.13 19.05 -18.17
CA GLY A 56 -3.24 20.20 -17.94
C GLY A 56 -2.93 20.51 -16.47
N CYS A 57 -3.36 19.66 -15.51
CA CYS A 57 -2.95 19.79 -14.13
C CYS A 57 -1.46 19.43 -13.96
N SER A 58 -0.84 19.95 -12.92
CA SER A 58 0.56 19.68 -12.55
C SER A 58 0.64 18.77 -11.33
N THR A 59 1.61 17.87 -11.29
CA THR A 59 1.84 16.99 -10.15
C THR A 59 2.32 17.76 -8.93
N ARG A 60 1.66 17.58 -7.79
CA ARG A 60 2.21 17.92 -6.47
C ARG A 60 2.82 16.70 -5.79
N TYR A 61 2.09 15.59 -5.72
CA TYR A 61 2.63 14.27 -5.42
C TYR A 61 1.87 13.18 -6.19
N ALA A 62 2.65 12.22 -6.68
CA ALA A 62 2.14 11.08 -7.44
C ALA A 62 1.36 10.11 -6.54
N PRO A 63 0.56 9.19 -7.09
CA PRO A 63 -0.14 8.19 -6.32
C PRO A 63 0.76 7.42 -5.37
N MET A 64 0.36 7.36 -4.10
CA MET A 64 1.09 6.71 -3.02
C MET A 64 0.14 6.13 -1.98
N LYS A 65 0.59 5.09 -1.28
CA LYS A 65 -0.14 4.50 -0.15
C LYS A 65 0.32 5.15 1.15
N THR A 66 -0.62 5.45 2.03
CA THR A 66 -0.35 6.10 3.32
C THR A 66 -0.53 5.13 4.48
N PRO A 67 0.08 5.40 5.65
CA PRO A 67 -0.09 4.57 6.86
C PRO A 67 -1.56 4.47 7.33
N GLU A 68 -2.39 5.44 6.96
CA GLU A 68 -3.82 5.50 7.30
C GLU A 68 -4.69 4.57 6.44
N LEU A 69 -4.08 3.66 5.69
CA LEU A 69 -4.74 2.77 4.75
C LEU A 69 -5.50 3.52 3.66
N GLU A 70 -4.87 4.55 3.12
CA GLU A 70 -5.38 5.31 1.97
C GLU A 70 -4.40 5.23 0.80
N GLU A 71 -4.91 5.21 -0.41
CA GLU A 71 -4.19 5.58 -1.61
C GLU A 71 -4.54 7.01 -1.95
N MET A 72 -3.55 7.86 -2.16
CA MET A 72 -3.78 9.27 -2.46
C MET A 72 -2.78 9.83 -3.46
N ALA A 73 -3.20 10.86 -4.17
CA ALA A 73 -2.37 11.67 -5.05
C ALA A 73 -2.78 13.14 -4.92
N CYS A 74 -1.94 14.07 -5.34
CA CYS A 74 -2.31 15.46 -5.41
C CYS A 74 -1.80 16.09 -6.71
N VAL A 75 -2.69 16.82 -7.35
CA VAL A 75 -2.37 17.68 -8.49
C VAL A 75 -2.70 19.13 -8.15
N SER A 76 -2.18 20.04 -8.92
CA SER A 76 -2.59 21.45 -8.90
C SER A 76 -3.12 21.85 -10.26
N ASP A 77 -4.18 22.64 -10.28
CA ASP A 77 -4.73 23.23 -11.51
C ASP A 77 -3.90 24.44 -11.98
N GLY A 78 -4.34 25.08 -13.07
CA GLY A 78 -3.68 26.26 -13.64
C GLY A 78 -3.66 27.49 -12.72
N ASP A 79 -4.57 27.55 -11.74
CA ASP A 79 -4.69 28.62 -10.74
C ASP A 79 -4.01 28.26 -9.40
N ASN A 80 -3.23 27.18 -9.40
CA ASN A 80 -2.50 26.67 -8.23
C ASN A 80 -3.40 26.17 -7.08
N HIS A 81 -4.67 25.79 -7.36
CA HIS A 81 -5.50 25.10 -6.38
C HIS A 81 -5.08 23.63 -6.27
N SER A 82 -5.14 23.07 -5.07
CA SER A 82 -4.79 21.67 -4.83
C SER A 82 -6.01 20.76 -4.97
N ILE A 83 -5.86 19.70 -5.73
CA ILE A 83 -6.87 18.63 -5.83
C ILE A 83 -6.23 17.35 -5.29
N VAL A 84 -6.67 16.94 -4.10
CA VAL A 84 -6.24 15.70 -3.45
C VAL A 84 -7.22 14.61 -3.83
N LEU A 85 -6.74 13.62 -4.56
CA LEU A 85 -7.46 12.40 -4.88
C LEU A 85 -7.19 11.37 -3.81
N TRP A 86 -8.19 10.63 -3.36
CA TRP A 86 -7.98 9.57 -2.38
C TRP A 86 -9.03 8.47 -2.47
N ARG A 87 -8.67 7.29 -1.98
CA ARG A 87 -9.59 6.20 -1.67
C ARG A 87 -9.09 5.40 -0.47
N PRO A 88 -10.00 4.76 0.28
CA PRO A 88 -9.58 3.82 1.30
C PRO A 88 -8.95 2.58 0.66
N LEU A 89 -7.96 1.98 1.33
CA LEU A 89 -7.37 0.70 1.00
C LEU A 89 -7.81 -0.35 2.01
N SER A 90 -8.08 -1.55 1.55
CA SER A 90 -8.11 -2.71 2.43
C SER A 90 -6.69 -3.06 2.90
N GLU A 91 -6.60 -3.83 3.99
CA GLU A 91 -5.30 -4.35 4.46
C GLU A 91 -4.59 -5.18 3.38
N ASP A 92 -5.37 -5.87 2.53
CA ASP A 92 -4.83 -6.65 1.42
C ASP A 92 -4.23 -5.78 0.34
N GLU A 93 -4.90 -4.70 -0.06
CA GLU A 93 -4.39 -3.74 -1.04
C GLU A 93 -3.19 -2.95 -0.52
N TRP A 94 -3.16 -2.64 0.77
CA TRP A 94 -2.01 -1.98 1.39
C TRP A 94 -0.77 -2.89 1.38
N GLY A 95 -0.98 -4.22 1.50
CA GLY A 95 0.10 -5.20 1.34
C GLY A 95 1.06 -5.27 2.53
N PHE A 96 0.65 -4.82 3.72
CA PHE A 96 1.50 -4.89 4.92
C PHE A 96 1.90 -6.32 5.25
N VAL A 97 3.20 -6.54 5.42
CA VAL A 97 3.77 -7.81 5.86
C VAL A 97 4.44 -7.61 7.22
N PRO A 98 3.98 -8.29 8.28
CA PRO A 98 4.52 -8.13 9.62
C PRO A 98 6.02 -8.43 9.69
N GLU A 99 6.77 -7.64 10.44
CA GLU A 99 8.15 -7.93 10.77
C GLU A 99 8.22 -9.04 11.84
N LEU A 100 9.21 -9.92 11.71
CA LEU A 100 9.49 -10.96 12.71
C LEU A 100 10.98 -10.93 13.08
N PRO A 101 11.33 -11.33 14.32
CA PRO A 101 12.72 -11.58 14.68
C PRO A 101 13.34 -12.61 13.76
N LYS A 102 14.55 -12.35 13.27
CA LYS A 102 15.32 -13.21 12.38
C LYS A 102 16.34 -14.00 13.16
N GLN A 103 16.51 -15.27 12.79
CA GLN A 103 17.56 -16.15 13.30
C GLN A 103 18.56 -16.37 12.17
N GLY A 104 19.59 -15.53 12.12
CA GLY A 104 20.60 -15.60 11.08
C GLY A 104 20.69 -14.34 10.23
N GLU A 105 21.65 -14.33 9.31
CA GLU A 105 21.91 -13.21 8.41
C GLU A 105 21.01 -13.31 7.18
N TRP A 106 20.28 -12.23 6.90
CA TRP A 106 19.41 -12.10 5.73
C TRP A 106 19.98 -11.05 4.78
N LEU A 107 20.08 -11.39 3.51
CA LEU A 107 20.38 -10.38 2.50
C LEU A 107 19.15 -9.48 2.30
N PRO A 108 19.35 -8.15 2.10
CA PRO A 108 18.23 -7.20 1.95
C PRO A 108 17.26 -7.55 0.82
N GLU A 109 17.78 -8.02 -0.32
CA GLU A 109 17.00 -8.46 -1.48
C GLU A 109 16.16 -9.71 -1.17
N ALA A 110 16.63 -10.61 -0.34
CA ALA A 110 15.91 -11.80 0.09
C ALA A 110 14.72 -11.42 0.98
N GLU A 111 14.93 -10.49 1.91
CA GLU A 111 13.84 -9.98 2.75
C GLU A 111 12.79 -9.23 1.90
N ALA A 112 13.23 -8.39 0.98
CA ALA A 112 12.33 -7.67 0.08
C ALA A 112 11.51 -8.64 -0.79
N LEU A 113 12.13 -9.69 -1.33
CA LEU A 113 11.44 -10.72 -2.11
C LEU A 113 10.38 -11.43 -1.27
N LEU A 114 10.72 -11.84 -0.04
CA LEU A 114 9.75 -12.51 0.84
C LEU A 114 8.56 -11.61 1.17
N LYS A 115 8.78 -10.32 1.41
CA LYS A 115 7.69 -9.36 1.65
C LYS A 115 6.77 -9.26 0.43
N ARG A 116 7.29 -9.16 -0.78
CA ARG A 116 6.48 -9.10 -2.01
C ARG A 116 5.67 -10.38 -2.21
N LEU A 117 6.27 -11.56 -2.03
CA LEU A 117 5.55 -12.84 -2.14
C LEU A 117 4.43 -12.96 -1.09
N LEU A 118 4.67 -12.53 0.15
CA LEU A 118 3.68 -12.59 1.22
C LEU A 118 2.58 -11.53 1.08
N ALA A 119 2.80 -10.44 0.36
CA ALA A 119 1.76 -9.46 0.07
C ALA A 119 0.58 -10.05 -0.71
N HIS A 120 0.82 -11.11 -1.50
CA HIS A 120 -0.23 -11.87 -2.20
C HIS A 120 -1.04 -12.81 -1.27
N VAL A 121 -0.60 -13.01 -0.03
CA VAL A 121 -1.35 -13.80 0.96
C VAL A 121 -2.40 -12.90 1.59
N PRO A 122 -3.69 -13.34 1.72
CA PRO A 122 -4.71 -12.57 2.41
C PRO A 122 -4.25 -12.12 3.80
N ALA A 123 -4.53 -10.87 4.18
CA ALA A 123 -4.02 -10.21 5.40
C ALA A 123 -4.23 -11.07 6.66
N LEU A 124 -5.41 -11.69 6.78
CA LEU A 124 -5.76 -12.59 7.88
C LEU A 124 -4.74 -13.72 8.09
N PHE A 125 -4.11 -14.20 7.03
CA PHE A 125 -3.16 -15.33 7.07
C PHE A 125 -1.70 -14.90 6.96
N ARG A 126 -1.39 -13.63 6.70
CA ARG A 126 -0.01 -13.16 6.46
C ARG A 126 0.93 -13.43 7.64
N MET A 127 0.49 -13.19 8.87
CA MET A 127 1.31 -13.45 10.05
C MET A 127 1.66 -14.95 10.17
N LEU A 128 0.69 -15.82 9.95
CA LEU A 128 0.91 -17.26 10.03
C LEU A 128 1.82 -17.75 8.89
N ALA A 129 1.56 -17.29 7.68
CA ALA A 129 2.39 -17.57 6.50
C ALA A 129 3.82 -17.06 6.71
N ARG A 130 3.99 -15.83 7.21
CA ARG A 130 5.29 -15.23 7.53
C ARG A 130 6.08 -16.10 8.50
N ARG A 131 5.47 -16.48 9.63
CA ARG A 131 6.14 -17.34 10.65
C ARG A 131 6.56 -18.68 10.06
N LYS A 132 5.66 -19.35 9.36
CA LYS A 132 5.92 -20.68 8.79
C LYS A 132 7.03 -20.62 7.74
N THR A 133 6.94 -19.67 6.82
CA THR A 133 7.89 -19.52 5.72
C THR A 133 9.28 -19.11 6.23
N THR A 134 9.37 -18.14 7.15
CA THR A 134 10.63 -17.71 7.76
C THR A 134 11.36 -18.88 8.40
N ARG A 135 10.65 -19.70 9.19
CA ARG A 135 11.26 -20.89 9.83
C ARG A 135 11.89 -21.83 8.81
N VAL A 136 11.19 -22.15 7.72
CA VAL A 136 11.70 -23.05 6.68
C VAL A 136 12.88 -22.44 5.94
N ILE A 137 12.83 -21.15 5.63
CA ILE A 137 13.92 -20.42 4.96
C ILE A 137 15.19 -20.45 5.82
N GLU A 138 15.08 -20.11 7.10
CA GLU A 138 16.21 -20.08 8.03
C GLU A 138 16.80 -21.47 8.26
N GLN A 139 15.96 -22.50 8.28
CA GLN A 139 16.42 -23.87 8.34
C GLN A 139 17.25 -24.23 7.09
N LEU A 140 16.77 -23.93 5.89
CA LEU A 140 17.49 -24.17 4.64
C LEU A 140 18.84 -23.41 4.60
N ALA A 141 18.86 -22.16 5.05
CA ALA A 141 20.09 -21.38 5.12
C ALA A 141 21.10 -21.96 6.14
N ALA A 142 20.61 -22.41 7.29
CA ALA A 142 21.42 -23.05 8.32
C ALA A 142 22.05 -24.37 7.82
N GLU A 143 21.26 -25.20 7.13
CA GLU A 143 21.75 -26.44 6.49
C GLU A 143 22.83 -26.16 5.43
N ALA A 144 22.65 -25.06 4.65
CA ALA A 144 23.63 -24.62 3.66
C ALA A 144 24.82 -23.86 4.26
N LYS A 145 24.80 -23.52 5.56
CA LYS A 145 25.79 -22.68 6.26
C LYS A 145 26.06 -21.36 5.52
N SER A 146 25.01 -20.72 5.04
CA SER A 146 25.06 -19.50 4.23
C SER A 146 24.04 -18.48 4.74
N PRO A 147 24.20 -17.17 4.45
CA PRO A 147 23.14 -16.20 4.66
C PRO A 147 21.90 -16.57 3.84
N VAL A 148 20.75 -16.03 4.25
CA VAL A 148 19.50 -16.21 3.51
C VAL A 148 19.56 -15.41 2.22
N THR A 149 19.50 -16.11 1.09
CA THR A 149 19.47 -15.57 -0.26
C THR A 149 18.09 -15.65 -0.87
N CYS A 150 17.88 -15.02 -2.04
CA CYS A 150 16.63 -15.15 -2.80
C CYS A 150 16.29 -16.61 -3.14
N ASP A 151 17.28 -17.45 -3.44
CA ASP A 151 17.08 -18.88 -3.71
C ASP A 151 16.53 -19.61 -2.47
N CYS A 152 17.05 -19.30 -1.28
CA CYS A 152 16.53 -19.83 -0.02
C CYS A 152 15.08 -19.40 0.18
N VAL A 153 14.74 -18.14 -0.14
CA VAL A 153 13.38 -17.62 -0.03
C VAL A 153 12.44 -18.36 -0.98
N ILE A 154 12.79 -18.52 -2.24
CA ILE A 154 11.96 -19.22 -3.23
C ILE A 154 11.70 -20.65 -2.78
N LYS A 155 12.75 -21.41 -2.47
CA LYS A 155 12.65 -22.80 -2.00
C LYS A 155 11.82 -22.90 -0.72
N GLY A 156 12.08 -22.04 0.24
CA GLY A 156 11.36 -22.01 1.53
C GLY A 156 9.88 -21.64 1.36
N TYR A 157 9.56 -20.69 0.51
CA TYR A 157 8.17 -20.28 0.22
C TYR A 157 7.38 -21.43 -0.42
N ILE A 158 7.96 -22.14 -1.40
CA ILE A 158 7.36 -23.32 -2.03
C ILE A 158 7.20 -24.46 -1.02
N THR A 159 8.25 -24.75 -0.24
CA THR A 159 8.26 -25.87 0.73
C THR A 159 7.31 -25.63 1.89
N ALA A 160 7.21 -24.39 2.39
CA ALA A 160 6.31 -24.03 3.48
C ALA A 160 4.83 -24.15 3.08
N SER A 161 4.54 -24.09 1.79
CA SER A 161 3.14 -24.15 1.29
C SER A 161 2.63 -25.58 1.25
N ALA A 162 1.36 -25.77 1.62
CA ALA A 162 0.72 -27.09 1.54
C ALA A 162 0.62 -27.53 0.06
N LYS A 163 0.83 -28.82 -0.19
CA LYS A 163 0.76 -29.39 -1.56
C LYS A 163 -0.54 -29.04 -2.29
N ILE A 164 -1.66 -29.03 -1.56
CA ILE A 164 -3.01 -28.71 -2.10
C ILE A 164 -3.14 -27.25 -2.55
N THR A 165 -2.36 -26.33 -1.97
CA THR A 165 -2.45 -24.90 -2.27
C THR A 165 -1.32 -24.39 -3.18
N ARG A 166 -0.45 -25.26 -3.67
CA ARG A 166 0.68 -24.88 -4.52
C ARG A 166 0.28 -24.14 -5.80
N PHE A 167 -0.90 -24.44 -6.35
CA PHE A 167 -1.40 -23.71 -7.51
C PHE A 167 -1.58 -22.22 -7.27
N ARG A 168 -1.78 -21.79 -5.99
CA ARG A 168 -1.88 -20.38 -5.61
C ARG A 168 -0.53 -19.66 -5.57
N LEU A 169 0.59 -20.38 -5.65
CA LEU A 169 1.93 -19.80 -5.65
C LEU A 169 2.37 -19.38 -7.04
N VAL A 170 1.72 -19.90 -8.08
CA VAL A 170 2.11 -19.70 -9.48
C VAL A 170 2.07 -18.21 -9.86
N GLU A 171 0.98 -17.51 -9.55
CA GLU A 171 0.85 -16.09 -9.86
C GLU A 171 1.84 -15.22 -9.09
N PRO A 172 1.97 -15.32 -7.75
CA PRO A 172 2.99 -14.59 -7.00
C PRO A 172 4.41 -14.80 -7.52
N LEU A 173 4.79 -16.04 -7.83
CA LEU A 173 6.12 -16.34 -8.34
C LEU A 173 6.34 -15.77 -9.75
N ARG A 174 5.35 -15.88 -10.64
CA ARG A 174 5.41 -15.27 -11.98
C ARG A 174 5.49 -13.76 -11.95
N ALA A 175 4.78 -13.11 -11.03
CA ALA A 175 4.85 -11.67 -10.84
C ALA A 175 6.27 -11.19 -10.50
N GLU A 176 7.05 -12.03 -9.80
CA GLU A 176 8.47 -11.79 -9.50
C GLU A 176 9.42 -12.33 -10.57
N GLY A 177 8.92 -12.78 -11.74
CA GLY A 177 9.74 -13.31 -12.82
C GLY A 177 10.33 -14.71 -12.54
N ILE A 178 9.77 -15.42 -11.55
CA ILE A 178 10.25 -16.74 -11.12
C ILE A 178 9.39 -17.81 -11.79
N ASN A 179 10.04 -18.76 -12.49
CA ASN A 179 9.33 -19.92 -13.03
C ASN A 179 9.00 -20.89 -11.90
N PRO A 180 7.74 -21.25 -11.66
CA PRO A 180 7.34 -22.16 -10.58
C PRO A 180 7.54 -23.65 -10.92
N ASP A 181 7.95 -24.01 -12.16
CA ASP A 181 8.15 -25.39 -12.63
C ASP A 181 9.50 -25.97 -12.22
#